data_726e3145dea75974a5b38b403e8e1209
#
_entry.id   726e3145dea75974a5b38b403e8e1209
#
_cell.length_a   1.000
_cell.length_b   1.000
_cell.length_c   1.000
_cell.angle_alpha   90.00
_cell.angle_beta   90.00
_cell.angle_gamma   90.00
#
_symmetry.space_group_name_H-M   'P 1'
#
loop_
_entity.id
_entity.type
_entity.pdbx_description
1 polymer ?
#
loop_
_entity_poly.entity_id
_entity_poly.type
_entity_poly.pdbx_seq_one_letter_code
_entity_poly.pdbx_strand_id
1 'polypeptide(L)'
;MSNNVLRIEDVTMQFGGVVAVNNLSMEINEGEIVSLIGPNGAGKTTVFNAVTGVYPPTNGQVLFHGEPIACNHPHGKMRKLYAGENLGKYTKVVEHTPDFIAKKGIARTFQNIRLFKTMTVFENVLVAKHMRRRSNLFTATFMLNRKEEKKMRQECLELLEILGLSDVKDEVAANLPYGKQRHLEIAR
;
A
#
# COMPACT_ATOMS: atom_id res chain seq x y z
N MET A 1 -5.87 -13.51 22.65
CA MET A 1 -6.64 -12.86 21.58
C MET A 1 -5.69 -12.73 20.40
N SER A 2 -6.03 -13.29 19.26
CA SER A 2 -5.18 -13.16 18.04
C SER A 2 -5.13 -11.67 17.67
N ASN A 3 -3.92 -11.11 17.59
CA ASN A 3 -3.72 -9.71 17.22
C ASN A 3 -3.81 -9.61 15.70
N ASN A 4 -5.04 -9.71 15.18
CA ASN A 4 -5.31 -9.72 13.74
C ASN A 4 -5.02 -8.35 13.15
N VAL A 5 -4.09 -8.29 12.20
CA VAL A 5 -3.67 -7.07 11.52
C VAL A 5 -4.47 -6.85 10.25
N LEU A 6 -4.60 -7.88 9.42
CA LEU A 6 -5.34 -7.79 8.16
C LEU A 6 -6.29 -8.99 8.05
N ARG A 7 -7.53 -8.73 7.70
CA ARG A 7 -8.52 -9.77 7.41
C ARG A 7 -9.25 -9.47 6.09
N ILE A 8 -9.25 -10.44 5.22
CA ILE A 8 -9.98 -10.46 3.96
C ILE A 8 -11.15 -11.39 4.16
N GLU A 9 -12.37 -10.94 3.87
CA GLU A 9 -13.60 -11.71 4.04
C GLU A 9 -14.39 -11.74 2.74
N ASP A 10 -14.56 -12.95 2.20
CA ASP A 10 -15.39 -13.26 1.02
C ASP A 10 -15.10 -12.38 -0.20
N VAL A 11 -13.85 -11.94 -0.36
CA VAL A 11 -13.49 -11.02 -1.44
C VAL A 11 -13.61 -11.70 -2.79
N THR A 12 -14.50 -11.17 -3.62
CA THR A 12 -14.64 -11.53 -5.03
C THR A 12 -14.27 -10.34 -5.89
N MET A 13 -13.43 -10.58 -6.90
CA MET A 13 -13.01 -9.60 -7.89
C MET A 13 -13.47 -10.07 -9.27
N GLN A 14 -14.46 -9.40 -9.83
CA GLN A 14 -15.02 -9.72 -11.13
C GLN A 14 -14.88 -8.53 -12.08
N PHE A 15 -14.35 -8.78 -13.26
CA PHE A 15 -14.19 -7.80 -14.34
C PHE A 15 -15.03 -8.22 -15.53
N GLY A 16 -16.18 -7.57 -15.70
CA GLY A 16 -17.14 -8.00 -16.71
C GLY A 16 -17.62 -9.43 -16.48
N GLY A 17 -17.36 -10.32 -17.43
CA GLY A 17 -17.71 -11.76 -17.32
C GLY A 17 -16.64 -12.63 -16.66
N VAL A 18 -15.48 -12.07 -16.28
CA VAL A 18 -14.35 -12.84 -15.74
C VAL A 18 -14.26 -12.65 -14.25
N VAL A 19 -14.36 -13.74 -13.48
CA VAL A 19 -14.10 -13.76 -12.04
C VAL A 19 -12.60 -14.06 -11.82
N ALA A 20 -11.83 -13.05 -11.45
CA ALA A 20 -10.38 -13.17 -11.23
C ALA A 20 -10.02 -13.68 -9.84
N VAL A 21 -10.86 -13.38 -8.85
CA VAL A 21 -10.78 -13.90 -7.47
C VAL A 21 -12.20 -14.22 -7.04
N ASN A 22 -12.43 -15.41 -6.50
CA ASN A 22 -13.74 -15.84 -6.06
C ASN A 22 -13.73 -16.18 -4.56
N ASN A 23 -14.50 -15.45 -3.77
CA ASN A 23 -14.80 -15.74 -2.38
C ASN A 23 -13.56 -16.01 -1.50
N LEU A 24 -12.53 -15.18 -1.65
CA LEU A 24 -11.29 -15.33 -0.88
C LEU A 24 -11.46 -14.81 0.53
N SER A 25 -11.14 -15.66 1.52
CA SER A 25 -11.04 -15.27 2.92
C SER A 25 -9.69 -15.69 3.47
N MET A 26 -9.00 -14.79 4.17
CA MET A 26 -7.72 -15.03 4.83
C MET A 26 -7.46 -14.02 5.94
N GLU A 27 -6.60 -14.39 6.88
CA GLU A 27 -6.21 -13.55 8.00
C GLU A 27 -4.69 -13.46 8.09
N ILE A 28 -4.18 -12.33 8.55
CA ILE A 28 -2.77 -12.09 8.84
C ILE A 28 -2.68 -11.49 10.24
N ASN A 29 -1.90 -12.13 11.10
CA ASN A 29 -1.68 -11.70 12.47
C ASN A 29 -0.37 -10.92 12.61
N GLU A 30 -0.22 -10.20 13.70
CA GLU A 30 0.99 -9.44 14.01
C GLU A 30 2.23 -10.37 14.05
N GLY A 31 3.32 -9.93 13.41
CA GLY A 31 4.56 -10.71 13.31
C GLY A 31 4.51 -11.90 12.35
N GLU A 32 3.40 -12.12 11.64
CA GLU A 32 3.23 -13.23 10.72
C GLU A 32 3.68 -12.87 9.29
N ILE A 33 4.31 -13.84 8.61
CA ILE A 33 4.62 -13.76 7.19
C ILE A 33 3.71 -14.73 6.44
N VAL A 34 2.80 -14.19 5.64
CA VAL A 34 1.86 -14.97 4.84
C VAL A 34 2.22 -14.88 3.36
N SER A 35 2.23 -16.02 2.68
CA SER A 35 2.53 -16.12 1.25
C SER A 35 1.30 -16.54 0.45
N LEU A 36 0.98 -15.77 -0.59
CA LEU A 36 -0.04 -16.12 -1.57
C LEU A 36 0.62 -16.80 -2.78
N ILE A 37 0.45 -18.10 -2.91
CA ILE A 37 1.10 -18.93 -3.93
C ILE A 37 0.07 -19.33 -5.00
N GLY A 38 0.52 -19.38 -6.25
CA GLY A 38 -0.30 -19.80 -7.38
C GLY A 38 0.36 -19.50 -8.72
N PRO A 39 -0.11 -20.09 -9.84
CA PRO A 39 0.42 -19.85 -11.18
C PRO A 39 0.21 -18.41 -11.63
N ASN A 40 0.85 -18.04 -12.75
CA ASN A 40 0.59 -16.74 -13.39
C ASN A 40 -0.88 -16.68 -13.84
N GLY A 41 -1.53 -15.54 -13.61
CA GLY A 41 -2.95 -15.38 -13.89
C GLY A 41 -3.91 -15.84 -12.77
N ALA A 42 -3.44 -16.47 -11.70
CA ALA A 42 -4.28 -16.93 -10.57
C ALA A 42 -4.88 -15.82 -9.69
N GLY A 43 -4.85 -14.56 -10.10
CA GLY A 43 -5.47 -13.47 -9.35
C GLY A 43 -4.63 -12.88 -8.20
N LYS A 44 -3.39 -13.33 -7.95
CA LYS A 44 -2.56 -12.83 -6.83
C LYS A 44 -2.43 -11.31 -6.82
N THR A 45 -2.05 -10.72 -7.94
CA THR A 45 -1.94 -9.25 -8.08
C THR A 45 -3.28 -8.56 -7.87
N THR A 46 -4.38 -9.21 -8.25
CA THR A 46 -5.75 -8.69 -8.08
C THR A 46 -6.13 -8.62 -6.59
N VAL A 47 -5.74 -9.63 -5.80
CA VAL A 47 -5.90 -9.59 -4.33
C VAL A 47 -5.12 -8.42 -3.72
N PHE A 48 -3.84 -8.25 -4.09
CA PHE A 48 -3.05 -7.11 -3.62
C PHE A 48 -3.64 -5.76 -4.05
N ASN A 49 -4.23 -5.69 -5.25
CA ASN A 49 -4.91 -4.47 -5.72
C ASN A 49 -6.15 -4.14 -4.86
N ALA A 50 -6.91 -5.15 -4.44
CA ALA A 50 -8.06 -4.95 -3.55
C ALA A 50 -7.61 -4.46 -2.15
N VAL A 51 -6.58 -5.07 -1.57
CA VAL A 51 -6.04 -4.69 -0.26
C VAL A 51 -5.46 -3.28 -0.26
N THR A 52 -4.81 -2.89 -1.36
CA THR A 52 -4.12 -1.59 -1.47
C THR A 52 -4.97 -0.48 -2.10
N GLY A 53 -6.27 -0.70 -2.31
CA GLY A 53 -7.21 0.31 -2.79
C GLY A 53 -7.03 0.72 -4.26
N VAL A 54 -6.32 -0.07 -5.06
CA VAL A 54 -6.19 0.18 -6.50
C VAL A 54 -7.53 -0.10 -7.21
N TYR A 55 -8.21 -1.16 -6.78
CA TYR A 55 -9.56 -1.50 -7.21
C TYR A 55 -10.39 -1.93 -6.00
N PRO A 56 -11.62 -1.43 -5.85
CA PRO A 56 -12.52 -1.94 -4.82
C PRO A 56 -12.92 -3.40 -5.14
N PRO A 57 -13.21 -4.24 -4.14
CA PRO A 57 -13.76 -5.55 -4.38
C PRO A 57 -15.11 -5.45 -5.09
N THR A 58 -15.47 -6.44 -5.89
CA THR A 58 -16.82 -6.54 -6.45
C THR A 58 -17.83 -6.94 -5.38
N ASN A 59 -17.41 -7.82 -4.46
CA ASN A 59 -18.15 -8.22 -3.26
C ASN A 59 -17.17 -8.58 -2.15
N GLY A 60 -17.57 -8.41 -0.89
CA GLY A 60 -16.73 -8.73 0.26
C GLY A 60 -16.08 -7.52 0.92
N GLN A 61 -15.22 -7.76 1.88
CA GLN A 61 -14.55 -6.70 2.61
C GLN A 61 -13.11 -7.03 2.99
N VAL A 62 -12.32 -5.97 3.20
CA VAL A 62 -10.97 -6.01 3.75
C VAL A 62 -10.94 -5.15 5.00
N LEU A 63 -10.51 -5.74 6.11
CA LEU A 63 -10.36 -5.05 7.39
C LEU A 63 -8.89 -4.93 7.75
N PHE A 64 -8.51 -3.79 8.28
CA PHE A 64 -7.18 -3.53 8.82
C PHE A 64 -7.31 -3.08 10.27
N HIS A 65 -6.70 -3.82 11.21
CA HIS A 65 -6.91 -3.67 12.66
C HIS A 65 -8.39 -3.62 13.05
N GLY A 66 -9.22 -4.45 12.39
CA GLY A 66 -10.67 -4.51 12.63
C GLY A 66 -11.50 -3.41 11.96
N GLU A 67 -10.88 -2.39 11.36
CA GLU A 67 -11.58 -1.34 10.62
C GLU A 67 -11.70 -1.69 9.13
N PRO A 68 -12.86 -1.55 8.48
CA PRO A 68 -13.01 -1.79 7.07
C PRO A 68 -12.28 -0.72 6.25
N ILE A 69 -11.29 -1.15 5.46
CA ILE A 69 -10.55 -0.30 4.51
C ILE A 69 -11.08 -0.42 3.08
N ALA A 70 -11.73 -1.53 2.77
CA ALA A 70 -12.50 -1.72 1.54
C ALA A 70 -13.69 -2.63 1.84
N CYS A 71 -14.86 -2.26 1.34
CA CYS A 71 -16.07 -3.08 1.43
C CYS A 71 -16.95 -2.73 0.25
N ASN A 72 -17.49 -3.73 -0.43
CA ASN A 72 -18.38 -3.47 -1.55
C ASN A 72 -19.35 -4.64 -1.77
N HIS A 73 -20.37 -4.38 -2.59
CA HIS A 73 -21.35 -5.36 -3.03
C HIS A 73 -21.74 -5.10 -4.49
N PRO A 74 -22.15 -6.12 -5.24
CA PRO A 74 -22.56 -5.94 -6.63
C PRO A 74 -23.74 -4.98 -6.76
N HIS A 75 -23.57 -3.88 -7.50
CA HIS A 75 -24.60 -2.88 -7.75
C HIS A 75 -24.68 -2.50 -9.25
N GLY A 76 -25.72 -1.80 -9.65
CA GLY A 76 -25.93 -1.40 -11.04
C GLY A 76 -25.92 -2.60 -12.01
N LYS A 77 -25.16 -2.47 -13.10
CA LYS A 77 -25.03 -3.53 -14.11
C LYS A 77 -24.36 -4.79 -13.54
N MET A 78 -23.42 -4.62 -12.61
CA MET A 78 -22.70 -5.73 -12.00
C MET A 78 -23.61 -6.66 -11.20
N ARG A 79 -24.69 -6.17 -10.61
CA ARG A 79 -25.66 -7.02 -9.88
C ARG A 79 -26.26 -8.13 -10.77
N LYS A 80 -26.45 -7.86 -12.07
CA LYS A 80 -26.99 -8.84 -13.03
C LYS A 80 -25.91 -9.79 -13.56
N LEU A 81 -24.65 -9.35 -13.58
CA LEU A 81 -23.53 -10.09 -14.13
C LEU A 81 -22.76 -10.88 -13.06
N TYR A 82 -23.01 -10.59 -11.77
CA TYR A 82 -22.27 -11.17 -10.68
C TYR A 82 -22.44 -12.69 -10.63
N ALA A 83 -21.33 -13.39 -10.73
CA ALA A 83 -21.28 -14.86 -10.74
C ALA A 83 -20.59 -15.44 -9.48
N GLY A 84 -20.24 -14.58 -8.50
CA GLY A 84 -19.62 -15.01 -7.25
C GLY A 84 -20.65 -15.38 -6.17
N GLU A 85 -20.13 -15.86 -5.05
CA GLU A 85 -20.91 -16.25 -3.87
C GLU A 85 -21.23 -15.05 -2.97
N ASN A 86 -21.98 -15.28 -1.87
CA ASN A 86 -22.27 -14.30 -0.82
C ASN A 86 -22.98 -13.02 -1.28
N LEU A 87 -23.80 -13.10 -2.34
CA LEU A 87 -24.64 -11.99 -2.78
C LEU A 87 -25.59 -11.55 -1.64
N GLY A 88 -25.58 -10.26 -1.31
CA GLY A 88 -26.43 -9.68 -0.28
C GLY A 88 -25.89 -9.73 1.15
N LYS A 89 -24.76 -10.40 1.40
CA LYS A 89 -24.10 -10.40 2.71
C LYS A 89 -23.51 -9.03 3.06
N TYR A 90 -22.99 -8.32 2.08
CA TYR A 90 -22.42 -6.98 2.24
C TYR A 90 -23.37 -5.93 1.66
N THR A 91 -23.60 -4.85 2.41
CA THR A 91 -24.53 -3.77 2.03
C THR A 91 -23.89 -2.39 2.10
N LYS A 92 -22.71 -2.29 2.72
CA LYS A 92 -21.96 -1.05 2.82
C LYS A 92 -20.98 -0.93 1.67
N VAL A 93 -20.69 0.31 1.27
CA VAL A 93 -19.60 0.63 0.34
C VAL A 93 -18.57 1.45 1.09
N VAL A 94 -17.35 0.94 1.17
CA VAL A 94 -16.18 1.62 1.73
C VAL A 94 -15.08 1.52 0.70
N GLU A 95 -14.67 2.66 0.17
CA GLU A 95 -13.61 2.76 -0.81
C GLU A 95 -12.61 3.81 -0.36
N HIS A 96 -11.34 3.44 -0.34
CA HIS A 96 -10.25 4.34 -0.01
C HIS A 96 -9.20 4.31 -1.12
N THR A 97 -8.58 5.46 -1.35
CA THR A 97 -7.48 5.61 -2.30
C THR A 97 -6.19 4.97 -1.75
N PRO A 98 -5.26 4.54 -2.63
CA PRO A 98 -4.00 3.94 -2.20
C PRO A 98 -3.18 4.81 -1.24
N ASP A 99 -3.23 6.15 -1.40
CA ASP A 99 -2.52 7.07 -0.50
C ASP A 99 -3.15 7.09 0.90
N PHE A 100 -4.47 6.98 1.03
CA PHE A 100 -5.14 6.85 2.31
C PHE A 100 -4.74 5.53 3.00
N ILE A 101 -4.73 4.42 2.27
CA ILE A 101 -4.35 3.10 2.80
C ILE A 101 -2.87 3.09 3.21
N ALA A 102 -1.99 3.73 2.43
CA ALA A 102 -0.59 3.89 2.80
C ALA A 102 -0.40 4.71 4.09
N LYS A 103 -1.19 5.76 4.30
CA LYS A 103 -1.20 6.55 5.55
C LYS A 103 -1.68 5.74 6.76
N LYS A 104 -2.53 4.73 6.56
CA LYS A 104 -2.94 3.79 7.61
C LYS A 104 -1.83 2.81 8.00
N GLY A 105 -0.79 2.63 7.17
CA GLY A 105 0.39 1.79 7.47
C GLY A 105 0.56 0.58 6.54
N ILE A 106 -0.25 0.43 5.51
CA ILE A 106 -0.10 -0.64 4.53
C ILE A 106 0.75 -0.14 3.37
N ALA A 107 2.01 -0.59 3.29
CA ALA A 107 2.90 -0.30 2.18
C ALA A 107 2.92 -1.46 1.16
N ARG A 108 3.21 -1.13 -0.09
CA ARG A 108 3.37 -2.11 -1.17
C ARG A 108 4.60 -1.81 -1.98
N THR A 109 5.46 -2.82 -2.17
CA THR A 109 6.50 -2.79 -3.19
C THR A 109 5.93 -3.25 -4.53
N PHE A 110 6.38 -2.65 -5.62
CA PHE A 110 5.91 -2.98 -6.96
C PHE A 110 6.91 -3.91 -7.66
N GLN A 111 6.43 -4.71 -8.61
CA GLN A 111 7.28 -5.58 -9.43
C GLN A 111 8.31 -4.74 -10.21
N ASN A 112 7.89 -3.59 -10.74
CA ASN A 112 8.78 -2.62 -11.36
C ASN A 112 9.10 -1.52 -10.34
N ILE A 113 10.38 -1.29 -10.08
CA ILE A 113 10.86 -0.29 -9.14
C ILE A 113 10.39 1.10 -9.56
N ARG A 114 9.71 1.80 -8.65
CA ARG A 114 9.17 3.14 -8.89
C ARG A 114 9.93 4.16 -8.05
N LEU A 115 11.09 4.59 -8.53
CA LEU A 115 11.88 5.66 -7.93
C LEU A 115 11.76 6.95 -8.73
N PHE A 116 11.97 8.07 -8.06
CA PHE A 116 12.26 9.33 -8.74
C PHE A 116 13.70 9.29 -9.28
N LYS A 117 13.82 8.85 -10.52
CA LYS A 117 15.10 8.49 -11.16
C LYS A 117 16.11 9.64 -11.25
N THR A 118 15.61 10.86 -11.31
CA THR A 118 16.42 12.11 -11.42
C THR A 118 16.82 12.69 -10.07
N MET A 119 16.25 12.19 -8.99
CA MET A 119 16.56 12.61 -7.62
C MET A 119 17.65 11.73 -7.01
N THR A 120 18.35 12.25 -6.01
CA THR A 120 19.31 11.50 -5.22
C THR A 120 18.60 10.44 -4.36
N VAL A 121 19.38 9.51 -3.83
CA VAL A 121 18.90 8.49 -2.88
C VAL A 121 18.26 9.15 -1.67
N PHE A 122 18.93 10.14 -1.08
CA PHE A 122 18.42 10.89 0.06
C PHE A 122 17.10 11.63 -0.24
N GLU A 123 17.02 12.30 -1.39
CA GLU A 123 15.81 13.02 -1.81
C GLU A 123 14.61 12.09 -2.01
N ASN A 124 14.82 10.89 -2.56
CA ASN A 124 13.77 9.88 -2.70
C ASN A 124 13.13 9.52 -1.34
N VAL A 125 13.94 9.31 -0.32
CA VAL A 125 13.46 9.01 1.06
C VAL A 125 12.80 10.24 1.69
N LEU A 126 13.38 11.42 1.49
CA LEU A 126 12.87 12.67 2.04
C LEU A 126 11.46 13.00 1.53
N VAL A 127 11.20 12.76 0.22
CA VAL A 127 9.86 12.97 -0.37
C VAL A 127 8.81 12.08 0.29
N ALA A 128 9.13 10.81 0.59
CA ALA A 128 8.20 9.91 1.28
C ALA A 128 7.88 10.37 2.71
N LYS A 129 8.86 10.93 3.41
CA LYS A 129 8.66 11.50 4.77
C LYS A 129 7.70 12.70 4.79
N HIS A 130 7.59 13.44 3.69
CA HIS A 130 6.66 14.57 3.61
C HIS A 130 5.18 14.16 3.78
N MET A 131 4.81 12.91 3.49
CA MET A 131 3.46 12.40 3.74
C MET A 131 3.06 12.45 5.23
N ARG A 132 4.04 12.40 6.14
CA ARG A 132 3.83 12.46 7.60
C ARG A 132 3.91 13.87 8.18
N ARG A 133 4.14 14.88 7.34
CA ARG A 133 4.30 16.27 7.78
C ARG A 133 2.96 16.86 8.23
N ARG A 134 2.94 17.39 9.44
CA ARG A 134 1.77 18.08 10.04
C ARG A 134 1.77 19.61 9.80
N SER A 135 2.70 20.14 9.02
CA SER A 135 2.83 21.58 8.84
C SER A 135 1.79 22.15 7.87
N ASN A 136 1.12 23.21 8.28
CA ASN A 136 0.21 24.02 7.46
C ASN A 136 1.01 25.06 6.65
N LEU A 137 0.40 25.59 5.58
CA LEU A 137 0.96 26.65 4.73
C LEU A 137 1.51 27.84 5.54
N PHE A 138 0.83 28.23 6.62
CA PHE A 138 1.26 29.32 7.51
C PHE A 138 2.59 29.05 8.23
N THR A 139 2.81 27.83 8.73
CA THR A 139 4.05 27.46 9.41
C THR A 139 5.23 27.30 8.44
N ALA A 140 4.96 26.95 7.18
CA ALA A 140 5.96 26.90 6.12
C ALA A 140 6.47 28.31 5.73
N THR A 141 5.57 29.28 5.66
CA THR A 141 5.90 30.67 5.26
C THR A 141 6.78 31.39 6.30
N PHE A 142 6.61 31.08 7.58
CA PHE A 142 7.36 31.73 8.67
C PHE A 142 8.63 31.00 9.13
N MET A 143 9.12 30.00 8.35
CA MET A 143 10.33 29.21 8.67
C MET A 143 10.36 28.58 10.09
N LEU A 144 9.20 28.43 10.73
CA LEU A 144 9.06 27.89 12.09
C LEU A 144 9.37 26.38 12.17
N ASN A 145 9.54 25.71 11.00
CA ASN A 145 9.68 24.26 10.90
C ASN A 145 11.13 23.75 10.85
N ARG A 146 12.14 24.58 11.13
CA ARG A 146 13.56 24.18 11.06
C ARG A 146 13.89 22.97 11.97
N LYS A 147 13.25 22.88 13.13
CA LYS A 147 13.47 21.74 14.05
C LYS A 147 12.88 20.44 13.50
N GLU A 148 11.66 20.52 12.93
CA GLU A 148 10.98 19.37 12.31
C GLU A 148 11.73 18.90 11.05
N GLU A 149 12.19 19.81 10.23
CA GLU A 149 12.99 19.52 9.05
C GLU A 149 14.33 18.84 9.41
N LYS A 150 15.02 19.36 10.42
CA LYS A 150 16.27 18.76 10.92
C LYS A 150 16.02 17.33 11.44
N LYS A 151 14.95 17.12 12.20
CA LYS A 151 14.55 15.79 12.70
C LYS A 151 14.26 14.84 11.54
N MET A 152 13.48 15.29 10.58
CA MET A 152 13.11 14.49 9.39
C MET A 152 14.34 14.09 8.58
N ARG A 153 15.31 15.01 8.38
CA ARG A 153 16.58 14.70 7.70
C ARG A 153 17.41 13.68 8.48
N GLN A 154 17.45 13.81 9.82
CA GLN A 154 18.15 12.85 10.66
C GLN A 154 17.53 11.45 10.58
N GLU A 155 16.21 11.34 10.66
CA GLU A 155 15.50 10.07 10.52
C GLU A 155 15.69 9.43 9.12
N CYS A 156 15.81 10.25 8.06
CA CYS A 156 16.15 9.75 6.73
C CYS A 156 17.56 9.16 6.68
N LEU A 157 18.54 9.81 7.30
CA LEU A 157 19.92 9.31 7.37
C LEU A 157 20.02 8.00 8.15
N GLU A 158 19.35 7.89 9.28
CA GLU A 158 19.28 6.66 10.07
C GLU A 158 18.65 5.51 9.28
N LEU A 159 17.58 5.78 8.52
CA LEU A 159 16.96 4.78 7.67
C LEU A 159 17.87 4.33 6.52
N LEU A 160 18.62 5.25 5.91
CA LEU A 160 19.61 4.92 4.89
C LEU A 160 20.76 4.08 5.45
N GLU A 161 21.17 4.33 6.71
CA GLU A 161 22.19 3.53 7.38
C GLU A 161 21.70 2.10 7.62
N ILE A 162 20.49 1.92 8.15
CA ILE A 162 19.88 0.60 8.37
C ILE A 162 19.81 -0.22 7.08
N LEU A 163 19.55 0.43 5.94
CA LEU A 163 19.42 -0.23 4.63
C LEU A 163 20.72 -0.31 3.82
N GLY A 164 21.85 0.12 4.40
CA GLY A 164 23.16 0.08 3.73
C GLY A 164 23.27 0.98 2.50
N LEU A 165 22.64 2.17 2.56
CA LEU A 165 22.61 3.16 1.47
C LEU A 165 23.34 4.47 1.81
N SER A 166 23.98 4.57 2.99
CA SER A 166 24.64 5.79 3.44
C SER A 166 25.78 6.24 2.52
N ASP A 167 26.52 5.28 1.95
CA ASP A 167 27.65 5.50 1.03
C ASP A 167 27.21 6.13 -0.30
N VAL A 168 25.98 5.91 -0.71
CA VAL A 168 25.42 6.38 -1.99
C VAL A 168 24.30 7.42 -1.83
N LYS A 169 24.13 8.00 -0.65
CA LYS A 169 23.01 8.92 -0.33
C LYS A 169 22.88 10.11 -1.28
N ASP A 170 24.00 10.59 -1.79
CA ASP A 170 24.09 11.76 -2.69
C ASP A 170 24.10 11.36 -4.18
N GLU A 171 24.12 10.05 -4.48
CA GLU A 171 24.06 9.55 -5.85
C GLU A 171 22.62 9.64 -6.40
N VAL A 172 22.53 9.85 -7.71
CA VAL A 172 21.25 9.82 -8.43
C VAL A 172 20.72 8.40 -8.47
N ALA A 173 19.45 8.22 -8.10
CA ALA A 173 18.82 6.91 -7.95
C ALA A 173 18.87 6.04 -9.23
N ALA A 174 18.88 6.67 -10.41
CA ALA A 174 19.01 5.95 -11.69
C ALA A 174 20.36 5.24 -11.85
N ASN A 175 21.42 5.72 -11.20
CA ASN A 175 22.78 5.19 -11.34
C ASN A 175 23.07 4.02 -10.40
N LEU A 176 22.16 3.74 -9.47
CA LEU A 176 22.34 2.66 -8.51
C LEU A 176 22.24 1.28 -9.18
N PRO A 177 23.02 0.29 -8.72
CA PRO A 177 22.77 -1.12 -9.03
C PRO A 177 21.36 -1.53 -8.62
N TYR A 178 20.77 -2.50 -9.35
CA TYR A 178 19.39 -2.96 -9.13
C TYR A 178 19.10 -3.33 -7.66
N GLY A 179 20.01 -4.02 -6.96
CA GLY A 179 19.86 -4.37 -5.56
C GLY A 179 19.71 -3.14 -4.65
N LYS A 180 20.56 -2.11 -4.83
CA LYS A 180 20.47 -0.85 -4.07
C LYS A 180 19.19 -0.06 -4.42
N GLN A 181 18.72 -0.12 -5.68
CA GLN A 181 17.42 0.46 -6.05
C GLN A 181 16.26 -0.20 -5.30
N ARG A 182 16.30 -1.54 -5.08
CA ARG A 182 15.29 -2.25 -4.27
C ARG A 182 15.34 -1.85 -2.81
N HIS A 183 16.53 -1.70 -2.22
CA HIS A 183 16.65 -1.19 -0.86
C HIS A 183 16.08 0.23 -0.75
N LEU A 184 16.34 1.08 -1.75
CA LEU A 184 15.78 2.43 -1.78
C LEU A 184 14.26 2.45 -1.92
N GLU A 185 13.66 1.53 -2.68
CA GLU A 185 12.21 1.38 -2.77
C GLU A 185 11.60 1.02 -1.41
N ILE A 186 12.27 0.17 -0.61
CA ILE A 186 11.82 -0.19 0.75
C ILE A 186 11.98 0.99 1.70
N ALA A 187 13.05 1.80 1.56
CA ALA A 187 13.29 3.00 2.36
C ALA A 187 12.24 4.08 2.16
N ARG A 188 11.59 4.10 1.04
CA ARG A 188 10.65 5.12 0.60
C ARG A 188 9.20 4.77 0.94
#